data_0c5bebe0ad494b68b4aa1becbe8da1f9
#
_entry.id   0c5bebe0ad494b68b4aa1becbe8da1f9
#
_cell.length_a   1.000
_cell.length_b   1.000
_cell.length_c   1.000
_cell.angle_alpha   90.00
_cell.angle_beta   90.00
_cell.angle_gamma   90.00
#
_symmetry.space_group_name_H-M   'P 1'
#
loop_
_entity.id
_entity.type
_entity.pdbx_description
1 polymer ?
#
loop_
_entity_poly.entity_id
_entity_poly.type
_entity_poly.pdbx_seq_one_letter_code
_entity_poly.pdbx_strand_id
1 'polypeptide(L)'
;DLLWVRARAGAADVSGYLNDLVGRAYAVTYPGRKVRPREVLRFITHGFPELVMAEWRVLVASTLLFVAGGGFGWIGMMFDPDAAPYLVPTSHQKLDPTERVKKEQKNEGADVGEQAAFSAFLMRNNIGVAFFAFALGLTAGVGTSILLFGNGVLLGSLAWVYAAKGQAAWFWAWILPHGIPEITAICLAGAAGLTIARGLVAPRGLARRVALRKEGVVAVKLVLGTIVLFVLAGLIEGTISQIHPPRLPVWFKIGFALIVDGGVYAYLLSAFIRRFTQKRPA
;
A
#
# COMPACT_ATOMS: atom_id res chain seq x y z
N ASP A 1 -26.22 3.12 37.54
CA ASP A 1 -25.60 2.08 36.75
C ASP A 1 -26.52 1.65 35.60
N LEU A 2 -26.12 1.95 34.36
CA LEU A 2 -26.90 1.72 33.12
C LEU A 2 -27.28 0.25 32.93
N LEU A 3 -26.42 -0.67 33.35
CA LEU A 3 -26.65 -2.11 33.26
C LEU A 3 -27.77 -2.55 34.24
N TRP A 4 -27.85 -1.97 35.39
CA TRP A 4 -28.88 -2.24 36.37
C TRP A 4 -30.26 -1.72 35.90
N VAL A 5 -30.30 -0.52 35.28
CA VAL A 5 -31.51 0.07 34.69
C VAL A 5 -32.02 -0.71 33.51
N ARG A 6 -31.13 -1.22 32.64
CA ARG A 6 -31.47 -2.08 31.48
C ARG A 6 -32.02 -3.43 31.90
N ALA A 7 -31.62 -3.97 33.03
CA ALA A 7 -32.11 -5.27 33.54
C ALA A 7 -33.55 -5.23 34.09
N ARG A 8 -34.09 -4.02 34.38
CA ARG A 8 -35.46 -3.84 34.81
C ARG A 8 -36.32 -3.30 33.66
N ALA A 9 -36.77 -4.23 32.81
CA ALA A 9 -37.59 -3.94 31.67
C ALA A 9 -38.91 -3.25 32.05
N GLY A 10 -39.02 -2.00 31.71
CA GLY A 10 -40.10 -1.05 31.95
C GLY A 10 -39.62 0.37 31.75
N ALA A 11 -38.32 0.57 31.60
CA ALA A 11 -37.64 1.85 31.56
C ALA A 11 -36.98 2.15 30.21
N ALA A 12 -37.60 1.74 29.06
CA ALA A 12 -37.07 2.03 27.74
C ALA A 12 -36.79 3.54 27.55
N ASP A 13 -37.70 4.39 28.00
CA ASP A 13 -37.53 5.84 27.96
C ASP A 13 -36.43 6.34 28.91
N VAL A 14 -36.33 5.78 30.11
CA VAL A 14 -35.27 6.15 31.08
C VAL A 14 -33.89 5.65 30.59
N SER A 15 -33.81 4.49 30.00
CA SER A 15 -32.55 3.97 29.44
C SER A 15 -32.11 4.78 28.22
N GLY A 16 -33.06 5.22 27.38
CA GLY A 16 -32.81 6.13 26.26
C GLY A 16 -32.30 7.50 26.73
N TYR A 17 -32.96 8.10 27.70
CA TYR A 17 -32.55 9.35 28.30
C TYR A 17 -31.14 9.28 28.97
N LEU A 18 -30.88 8.22 29.73
CA LEU A 18 -29.57 8.00 30.34
C LEU A 18 -28.46 7.77 29.31
N ASN A 19 -28.72 7.05 28.21
CA ASN A 19 -27.78 6.90 27.14
C ASN A 19 -27.46 8.22 26.45
N ASP A 20 -28.48 9.06 26.21
CA ASP A 20 -28.30 10.39 25.61
C ASP A 20 -27.56 11.33 26.58
N LEU A 21 -27.90 11.30 27.85
CA LEU A 21 -27.23 12.10 28.89
C LEU A 21 -25.74 11.68 29.02
N VAL A 22 -25.45 10.38 29.05
CA VAL A 22 -24.09 9.86 29.09
C VAL A 22 -23.36 10.22 27.80
N GLY A 23 -24.02 10.14 26.65
CA GLY A 23 -23.46 10.56 25.35
C GLY A 23 -23.05 12.03 25.33
N ARG A 24 -23.94 12.91 25.84
CA ARG A 24 -23.67 14.34 25.97
C ARG A 24 -22.58 14.63 27.01
N ALA A 25 -22.59 13.97 28.15
CA ALA A 25 -21.54 14.10 29.16
C ALA A 25 -20.18 13.65 28.61
N TYR A 26 -20.14 12.54 27.84
CA TYR A 26 -18.94 12.08 27.14
C TYR A 26 -18.44 13.08 26.10
N ALA A 27 -19.34 13.68 25.32
CA ALA A 27 -18.99 14.68 24.31
C ALA A 27 -18.39 15.96 24.92
N VAL A 28 -18.89 16.38 26.11
CA VAL A 28 -18.39 17.54 26.86
C VAL A 28 -17.08 17.22 27.59
N THR A 29 -16.99 16.02 28.19
CA THR A 29 -15.83 15.63 29.02
C THR A 29 -14.64 15.15 28.14
N TYR A 30 -14.96 14.62 26.97
CA TYR A 30 -13.96 14.17 25.96
C TYR A 30 -14.22 14.86 24.63
N PRO A 31 -14.04 16.20 24.54
CA PRO A 31 -14.14 16.88 23.25
C PRO A 31 -13.15 16.26 22.30
N GLY A 32 -13.64 15.81 21.14
CA GLY A 32 -12.80 15.20 20.10
C GLY A 32 -11.61 16.13 19.82
N ARG A 33 -10.40 15.66 20.06
CA ARG A 33 -9.18 16.45 19.85
C ARG A 33 -9.12 16.86 18.38
N LYS A 34 -9.26 18.14 18.10
CA LYS A 34 -9.08 18.67 16.74
C LYS A 34 -7.64 18.42 16.33
N VAL A 35 -7.44 17.60 15.30
CA VAL A 35 -6.13 17.35 14.73
C VAL A 35 -5.61 18.64 14.12
N ARG A 36 -4.48 19.13 14.59
CA ARG A 36 -3.85 20.35 14.06
C ARG A 36 -3.02 20.02 12.82
N PRO A 37 -3.01 20.87 11.78
CA PRO A 37 -2.20 20.62 10.58
C PRO A 37 -0.71 20.35 10.88
N ARG A 38 -0.16 21.03 11.90
CA ARG A 38 1.22 20.80 12.37
C ARG A 38 1.45 19.38 12.89
N GLU A 39 0.45 18.74 13.50
CA GLU A 39 0.55 17.36 14.01
C GLU A 39 0.58 16.36 12.84
N VAL A 40 -0.22 16.63 11.80
CA VAL A 40 -0.20 15.82 10.55
C VAL A 40 1.15 15.96 9.87
N LEU A 41 1.64 17.18 9.70
CA LEU A 41 2.95 17.40 9.09
C LEU A 41 4.08 16.73 9.89
N ARG A 42 4.06 16.86 11.23
CA ARG A 42 5.03 16.17 12.09
C ARG A 42 4.94 14.66 11.99
N PHE A 43 3.72 14.13 11.89
CA PHE A 43 3.54 12.68 11.68
C PHE A 43 4.16 12.27 10.34
N ILE A 44 3.83 12.95 9.25
CA ILE A 44 4.37 12.63 7.93
C ILE A 44 5.90 12.73 7.92
N THR A 45 6.48 13.81 8.42
CA THR A 45 7.92 14.05 8.29
C THR A 45 8.80 13.25 9.26
N HIS A 46 8.28 12.87 10.43
CA HIS A 46 9.04 12.22 11.50
C HIS A 46 8.37 10.94 11.99
N GLY A 47 7.10 11.01 12.36
CA GLY A 47 6.41 9.91 13.02
C GLY A 47 6.22 8.68 12.14
N PHE A 48 5.96 8.87 10.85
CA PHE A 48 5.78 7.76 9.93
C PHE A 48 7.08 7.02 9.63
N PRO A 49 8.22 7.67 9.27
CA PRO A 49 9.49 6.98 9.17
C PRO A 49 9.92 6.26 10.45
N GLU A 50 9.69 6.86 11.63
CA GLU A 50 9.96 6.21 12.92
C GLU A 50 9.12 4.95 13.12
N LEU A 51 7.85 5.00 12.72
CA LEU A 51 6.94 3.86 12.81
C LEU A 51 7.33 2.74 11.84
N VAL A 52 7.68 3.06 10.59
CA VAL A 52 8.19 2.11 9.60
C VAL A 52 9.42 1.40 10.12
N MET A 53 10.35 2.14 10.71
CA MET A 53 11.56 1.56 11.31
C MET A 53 11.28 0.74 12.57
N ALA A 54 10.26 1.09 13.35
CA ALA A 54 9.86 0.29 14.51
C ALA A 54 9.25 -1.06 14.08
N GLU A 55 8.53 -1.07 12.97
CA GLU A 55 7.82 -2.24 12.42
C GLU A 55 8.57 -2.92 11.25
N TRP A 56 9.87 -2.68 11.11
CA TRP A 56 10.68 -3.18 9.99
C TRP A 56 10.56 -4.68 9.73
N ARG A 57 10.38 -5.50 10.79
CA ARG A 57 10.28 -6.97 10.66
C ARG A 57 9.04 -7.41 9.89
N VAL A 58 7.88 -6.80 10.20
CA VAL A 58 6.65 -7.09 9.46
C VAL A 58 6.67 -6.50 8.07
N LEU A 59 7.36 -5.36 7.88
CA LEU A 59 7.59 -4.79 6.53
C LEU A 59 8.45 -5.72 5.68
N VAL A 60 9.56 -6.22 6.21
CA VAL A 60 10.40 -7.19 5.51
C VAL A 60 9.61 -8.46 5.17
N ALA A 61 8.82 -9.00 6.11
CA ALA A 61 7.98 -10.17 5.85
C ALA A 61 6.97 -9.90 4.73
N SER A 62 6.28 -8.75 4.76
CA SER A 62 5.34 -8.32 3.73
C SER A 62 6.01 -8.19 2.35
N THR A 63 7.18 -7.54 2.31
CA THR A 63 7.96 -7.37 1.08
C THR A 63 8.46 -8.70 0.53
N LEU A 64 8.94 -9.60 1.40
CA LEU A 64 9.39 -10.93 0.97
C LEU A 64 8.24 -11.77 0.39
N LEU A 65 7.03 -11.68 0.93
CA LEU A 65 5.85 -12.33 0.36
C LEU A 65 5.55 -11.83 -1.05
N PHE A 66 5.60 -10.51 -1.24
CA PHE A 66 5.38 -9.90 -2.56
C PHE A 66 6.48 -10.31 -3.56
N VAL A 67 7.75 -10.21 -3.17
CA VAL A 67 8.89 -10.57 -4.02
C VAL A 67 8.90 -12.07 -4.36
N ALA A 68 8.59 -12.92 -3.37
CA ALA A 68 8.47 -14.37 -3.58
C ALA A 68 7.35 -14.68 -4.59
N GLY A 69 6.22 -14.00 -4.49
CA GLY A 69 5.16 -14.07 -5.50
C GLY A 69 5.64 -13.66 -6.89
N GLY A 70 6.38 -12.54 -6.98
CA GLY A 70 6.97 -12.07 -8.23
C GLY A 70 7.92 -13.08 -8.86
N GLY A 71 8.81 -13.66 -8.05
CA GLY A 71 9.68 -14.76 -8.48
C GLY A 71 8.90 -15.99 -8.96
N PHE A 72 7.87 -16.38 -8.20
CA PHE A 72 7.00 -17.49 -8.56
C PHE A 72 6.27 -17.25 -9.89
N GLY A 73 5.70 -16.06 -10.09
CA GLY A 73 5.04 -15.70 -11.34
C GLY A 73 5.99 -15.68 -12.54
N TRP A 74 7.17 -15.09 -12.37
CA TRP A 74 8.22 -15.10 -13.42
C TRP A 74 8.65 -16.52 -13.80
N ILE A 75 8.99 -17.34 -12.79
CA ILE A 75 9.45 -18.71 -13.00
C ILE A 75 8.31 -19.57 -13.57
N GLY A 76 7.09 -19.44 -13.07
CA GLY A 76 5.92 -20.15 -13.57
C GLY A 76 5.71 -19.91 -15.07
N MET A 77 5.75 -18.65 -15.49
CA MET A 77 5.63 -18.26 -16.90
C MET A 77 6.80 -18.75 -17.77
N MET A 78 7.98 -18.91 -17.19
CA MET A 78 9.15 -19.45 -17.91
C MET A 78 8.97 -20.94 -18.23
N PHE A 79 8.34 -21.70 -17.33
CA PHE A 79 8.10 -23.13 -17.52
C PHE A 79 6.80 -23.43 -18.27
N ASP A 80 5.78 -22.61 -18.10
CA ASP A 80 4.46 -22.76 -18.71
C ASP A 80 3.92 -21.41 -19.22
N PRO A 81 4.32 -20.99 -20.43
CA PRO A 81 3.80 -19.76 -21.05
C PRO A 81 2.29 -19.80 -21.31
N ASP A 82 1.68 -20.99 -21.42
CA ASP A 82 0.24 -21.15 -21.65
C ASP A 82 -0.58 -20.83 -20.40
N ALA A 83 0.05 -20.67 -19.23
CA ALA A 83 -0.58 -20.16 -18.03
C ALA A 83 -0.91 -18.65 -18.08
N ALA A 84 -0.46 -17.93 -19.11
CA ALA A 84 -0.70 -16.48 -19.27
C ALA A 84 -2.17 -16.06 -19.09
N PRO A 85 -3.19 -16.76 -19.62
CA PRO A 85 -4.60 -16.38 -19.41
C PRO A 85 -5.05 -16.36 -17.94
N TYR A 86 -4.36 -17.08 -17.06
CA TYR A 86 -4.68 -17.18 -15.63
C TYR A 86 -3.84 -16.23 -14.76
N LEU A 87 -2.61 -15.92 -15.19
CA LEU A 87 -1.63 -15.20 -14.39
C LEU A 87 -1.43 -13.75 -14.83
N VAL A 88 -1.85 -13.37 -16.04
CA VAL A 88 -1.70 -12.02 -16.59
C VAL A 88 -3.05 -11.31 -16.58
N PRO A 89 -3.12 -10.04 -16.15
CA PRO A 89 -4.36 -9.28 -16.17
C PRO A 89 -4.99 -9.20 -17.57
N THR A 90 -6.32 -9.36 -17.67
CA THR A 90 -7.05 -9.39 -18.96
C THR A 90 -6.84 -8.14 -19.82
N SER A 91 -6.55 -7.01 -19.22
CA SER A 91 -6.20 -5.77 -19.93
C SER A 91 -4.90 -5.88 -20.73
N HIS A 92 -4.00 -6.78 -20.33
CA HIS A 92 -2.72 -7.05 -21.00
C HIS A 92 -2.75 -8.26 -21.93
N GLN A 93 -3.84 -9.04 -21.91
CA GLN A 93 -4.02 -10.18 -22.82
C GLN A 93 -4.56 -9.77 -24.18
N LYS A 94 -5.18 -8.59 -24.29
CA LYS A 94 -5.87 -8.14 -25.53
C LYS A 94 -4.94 -7.81 -26.68
N LEU A 95 -3.69 -7.44 -26.41
CA LEU A 95 -2.70 -7.04 -27.40
C LEU A 95 -1.35 -7.69 -27.05
N ASP A 96 -0.66 -8.19 -28.08
CA ASP A 96 0.75 -8.64 -27.93
C ASP A 96 1.60 -7.46 -27.42
N PRO A 97 2.53 -7.67 -26.48
CA PRO A 97 3.40 -6.62 -25.96
C PRO A 97 4.10 -5.79 -27.02
N THR A 98 4.55 -6.45 -28.11
CA THR A 98 5.23 -5.76 -29.23
C THR A 98 4.28 -4.82 -29.98
N GLU A 99 3.05 -5.25 -30.22
CA GLU A 99 2.03 -4.42 -30.89
C GLU A 99 1.62 -3.26 -29.98
N ARG A 100 1.47 -3.52 -28.70
CA ARG A 100 1.17 -2.47 -27.70
C ARG A 100 2.25 -1.41 -27.69
N VAL A 101 3.52 -1.80 -27.59
CA VAL A 101 4.66 -0.88 -27.61
C VAL A 101 4.71 -0.07 -28.90
N LYS A 102 4.50 -0.71 -30.06
CA LYS A 102 4.44 0.00 -31.35
C LYS A 102 3.30 1.03 -31.42
N LYS A 103 2.13 0.69 -30.90
CA LYS A 103 0.98 1.60 -30.84
C LYS A 103 1.27 2.83 -29.98
N GLU A 104 1.81 2.61 -28.80
CA GLU A 104 2.20 3.66 -27.86
C GLU A 104 3.31 4.58 -28.46
N GLN A 105 4.29 3.98 -29.17
CA GLN A 105 5.37 4.74 -29.82
C GLN A 105 4.89 5.59 -31.01
N LYS A 106 3.89 5.10 -31.77
CA LYS A 106 3.33 5.86 -32.90
C LYS A 106 2.40 7.00 -32.49
N ASN A 107 2.15 7.15 -31.20
CA ASN A 107 1.19 8.13 -30.68
C ASN A 107 -0.27 7.84 -31.14
N GLU A 108 -0.53 6.63 -31.63
CA GLU A 108 -1.86 6.10 -31.90
C GLU A 108 -2.51 5.59 -30.60
N GLY A 109 -1.90 5.95 -29.45
CA GLY A 109 -2.38 5.64 -28.12
C GLY A 109 -3.68 6.36 -27.79
N ALA A 110 -4.33 5.88 -26.74
CA ALA A 110 -5.57 6.42 -26.21
C ALA A 110 -5.52 7.95 -26.07
N ASP A 111 -6.62 8.60 -26.31
CA ASP A 111 -6.81 10.03 -26.05
C ASP A 111 -6.39 10.37 -24.60
N VAL A 112 -6.00 11.62 -24.37
CA VAL A 112 -5.57 12.10 -23.02
C VAL A 112 -6.61 11.75 -21.96
N GLY A 113 -7.90 11.78 -22.32
CA GLY A 113 -8.99 11.36 -21.43
C GLY A 113 -8.96 9.87 -21.11
N GLU A 114 -8.68 9.00 -22.07
CA GLU A 114 -8.56 7.54 -21.85
C GLU A 114 -7.32 7.20 -21.03
N GLN A 115 -6.20 7.90 -21.26
CA GLN A 115 -4.98 7.72 -20.44
C GLN A 115 -5.22 8.13 -18.99
N ALA A 116 -5.87 9.27 -18.76
CA ALA A 116 -6.22 9.74 -17.42
C ALA A 116 -7.20 8.77 -16.72
N ALA A 117 -8.19 8.25 -17.43
CA ALA A 117 -9.13 7.27 -16.91
C ALA A 117 -8.43 5.95 -16.55
N PHE A 118 -7.49 5.50 -17.36
CA PHE A 118 -6.69 4.30 -17.08
C PHE A 118 -5.80 4.48 -15.87
N SER A 119 -5.09 5.62 -15.75
CA SER A 119 -4.29 5.94 -14.56
C SER A 119 -5.13 6.00 -13.29
N ALA A 120 -6.30 6.65 -13.35
CA ALA A 120 -7.23 6.69 -12.22
C ALA A 120 -7.74 5.30 -11.84
N PHE A 121 -7.98 4.42 -12.82
CA PHE A 121 -8.35 3.02 -12.59
C PHE A 121 -7.22 2.25 -11.88
N LEU A 122 -5.97 2.35 -12.35
CA LEU A 122 -4.82 1.70 -11.73
C LEU A 122 -4.61 2.19 -10.29
N MET A 123 -4.61 3.49 -10.07
CA MET A 123 -4.47 4.07 -8.74
C MET A 123 -5.58 3.59 -7.79
N ARG A 124 -6.84 3.58 -8.25
CA ARG A 124 -7.96 3.04 -7.47
C ARG A 124 -7.77 1.56 -7.15
N ASN A 125 -7.31 0.76 -8.11
CA ASN A 125 -7.03 -0.66 -7.92
C ASN A 125 -5.95 -0.86 -6.84
N ASN A 126 -4.83 -0.14 -6.93
CA ASN A 126 -3.70 -0.28 -6.01
C ASN A 126 -4.04 0.20 -4.58
N ILE A 127 -4.82 1.28 -4.45
CA ILE A 127 -5.39 1.70 -3.16
C ILE A 127 -6.32 0.61 -2.61
N GLY A 128 -7.17 0.00 -3.46
CA GLY A 128 -8.03 -1.12 -3.09
C GLY A 128 -7.23 -2.32 -2.58
N VAL A 129 -6.18 -2.72 -3.31
CA VAL A 129 -5.26 -3.80 -2.90
C VAL A 129 -4.64 -3.50 -1.54
N ALA A 130 -4.14 -2.28 -1.32
CA ALA A 130 -3.56 -1.87 -0.05
C ALA A 130 -4.59 -1.93 1.09
N PHE A 131 -5.81 -1.47 0.85
CA PHE A 131 -6.89 -1.55 1.83
C PHE A 131 -7.23 -3.00 2.19
N PHE A 132 -7.36 -3.88 1.19
CA PHE A 132 -7.60 -5.30 1.44
C PHE A 132 -6.42 -5.99 2.12
N ALA A 133 -5.16 -5.65 1.76
CA ALA A 133 -3.97 -6.17 2.43
C ALA A 133 -3.98 -5.85 3.93
N PHE A 134 -4.42 -4.64 4.30
CA PHE A 134 -4.62 -4.24 5.69
C PHE A 134 -5.80 -4.98 6.34
N ALA A 135 -6.99 -4.97 5.73
CA ALA A 135 -8.21 -5.52 6.31
C ALA A 135 -8.14 -7.04 6.52
N LEU A 136 -7.54 -7.77 5.58
CA LEU A 136 -7.33 -9.20 5.65
C LEU A 136 -6.35 -9.64 6.76
N GLY A 137 -5.67 -8.71 7.43
CA GLY A 137 -4.93 -8.98 8.67
C GLY A 137 -5.80 -9.61 9.76
N LEU A 138 -7.11 -9.34 9.75
CA LEU A 138 -8.10 -9.96 10.65
C LEU A 138 -8.27 -11.47 10.44
N THR A 139 -7.84 -12.02 9.31
CA THR A 139 -7.78 -13.47 9.04
C THR A 139 -6.53 -14.13 9.63
N ALA A 140 -6.03 -13.63 10.76
CA ALA A 140 -4.75 -14.03 11.35
C ALA A 140 -3.55 -13.89 10.38
N GLY A 141 -3.67 -12.99 9.37
CA GLY A 141 -2.64 -12.67 8.39
C GLY A 141 -2.61 -13.56 7.15
N VAL A 142 -3.39 -14.65 7.12
CA VAL A 142 -3.43 -15.58 5.98
C VAL A 142 -3.89 -14.86 4.72
N GLY A 143 -5.00 -14.13 4.78
CA GLY A 143 -5.53 -13.38 3.64
C GLY A 143 -4.57 -12.30 3.15
N THR A 144 -3.92 -11.56 4.07
CA THR A 144 -2.88 -10.59 3.72
C THR A 144 -1.73 -11.26 2.96
N SER A 145 -1.26 -12.41 3.44
CA SER A 145 -0.15 -13.14 2.82
C SER A 145 -0.50 -13.63 1.41
N ILE A 146 -1.70 -14.21 1.22
CA ILE A 146 -2.19 -14.66 -0.09
C ILE A 146 -2.32 -13.48 -1.05
N LEU A 147 -2.87 -12.35 -0.59
CA LEU A 147 -3.08 -11.18 -1.42
C LEU A 147 -1.74 -10.56 -1.87
N LEU A 148 -0.77 -10.41 -0.96
CA LEU A 148 0.55 -9.89 -1.30
C LEU A 148 1.29 -10.81 -2.28
N PHE A 149 1.30 -12.12 -2.00
CA PHE A 149 1.91 -13.10 -2.88
C PHE A 149 1.25 -13.10 -4.27
N GLY A 150 -0.09 -13.10 -4.33
CA GLY A 150 -0.84 -13.06 -5.59
C GLY A 150 -0.57 -11.80 -6.42
N ASN A 151 -0.47 -10.61 -5.77
CA ASN A 151 -0.09 -9.39 -6.48
C ASN A 151 1.35 -9.45 -7.00
N GLY A 152 2.26 -10.06 -6.24
CA GLY A 152 3.60 -10.37 -6.73
C GLY A 152 3.57 -11.27 -7.96
N VAL A 153 2.80 -12.37 -7.92
CA VAL A 153 2.63 -13.30 -9.06
C VAL A 153 2.17 -12.56 -10.30
N LEU A 154 1.15 -11.71 -10.20
CA LEU A 154 0.66 -10.91 -11.33
C LEU A 154 1.75 -10.03 -11.94
N LEU A 155 2.51 -9.32 -11.11
CA LEU A 155 3.60 -8.45 -11.58
C LEU A 155 4.73 -9.26 -12.22
N GLY A 156 5.14 -10.35 -11.60
CA GLY A 156 6.22 -11.21 -12.11
C GLY A 156 5.86 -11.88 -13.44
N SER A 157 4.64 -12.38 -13.56
CA SER A 157 4.12 -12.97 -14.79
C SER A 157 4.07 -11.93 -15.92
N LEU A 158 3.57 -10.72 -15.62
CA LEU A 158 3.51 -9.64 -16.59
C LEU A 158 4.92 -9.22 -17.04
N ALA A 159 5.85 -9.08 -16.11
CA ALA A 159 7.23 -8.72 -16.40
C ALA A 159 7.90 -9.76 -17.33
N TRP A 160 7.64 -11.05 -17.09
CA TRP A 160 8.13 -12.11 -17.95
C TRP A 160 7.56 -12.03 -19.38
N VAL A 161 6.25 -11.79 -19.52
CA VAL A 161 5.59 -11.67 -20.85
C VAL A 161 6.24 -10.58 -21.69
N TYR A 162 6.53 -9.41 -21.10
CA TYR A 162 7.22 -8.32 -21.81
C TYR A 162 8.70 -8.68 -22.09
N ALA A 163 9.38 -9.33 -21.15
CA ALA A 163 10.76 -9.73 -21.32
C ALA A 163 10.93 -10.79 -22.44
N ALA A 164 10.05 -11.79 -22.49
CA ALA A 164 10.04 -12.83 -23.52
C ALA A 164 9.83 -12.26 -24.95
N LYS A 165 9.20 -11.08 -25.06
CA LYS A 165 9.00 -10.35 -26.32
C LYS A 165 10.07 -9.28 -26.59
N GLY A 166 11.14 -9.23 -25.78
CA GLY A 166 12.22 -8.24 -25.91
C GLY A 166 11.82 -6.81 -25.49
N GLN A 167 10.71 -6.66 -24.77
CA GLN A 167 10.17 -5.35 -24.36
C GLN A 167 10.42 -5.04 -22.87
N ALA A 168 11.39 -5.72 -22.23
CA ALA A 168 11.68 -5.53 -20.80
C ALA A 168 12.03 -4.08 -20.45
N ALA A 169 12.88 -3.41 -21.26
CA ALA A 169 13.31 -2.04 -20.99
C ALA A 169 12.14 -1.07 -21.06
N TRP A 170 11.22 -1.25 -22.01
CA TRP A 170 10.00 -0.45 -22.12
C TRP A 170 9.09 -0.67 -20.91
N PHE A 171 8.86 -1.92 -20.54
CA PHE A 171 8.03 -2.30 -19.40
C PHE A 171 8.53 -1.67 -18.09
N TRP A 172 9.82 -1.80 -17.80
CA TRP A 172 10.38 -1.23 -16.58
C TRP A 172 10.44 0.29 -16.60
N ALA A 173 10.67 0.91 -17.76
CA ALA A 173 10.58 2.36 -17.90
C ALA A 173 9.16 2.89 -17.69
N TRP A 174 8.14 2.09 -17.95
CA TRP A 174 6.75 2.43 -17.67
C TRP A 174 6.41 2.24 -16.18
N ILE A 175 6.76 1.09 -15.60
CA ILE A 175 6.39 0.72 -14.23
C ILE A 175 7.21 1.45 -13.17
N LEU A 176 8.54 1.48 -13.26
CA LEU A 176 9.40 1.90 -12.15
C LEU A 176 9.08 3.31 -11.61
N PRO A 177 8.82 4.34 -12.43
CA PRO A 177 8.65 5.70 -11.90
C PRO A 177 7.55 5.84 -10.85
N HIS A 178 6.42 5.14 -11.02
CA HIS A 178 5.27 5.16 -10.10
C HIS A 178 5.14 3.87 -9.30
N GLY A 179 5.54 2.74 -9.87
CA GLY A 179 5.29 1.42 -9.31
C GLY A 179 6.08 1.15 -8.03
N ILE A 180 7.30 1.65 -7.88
CA ILE A 180 8.07 1.45 -6.64
C ILE A 180 7.40 2.16 -5.44
N PRO A 181 7.01 3.45 -5.51
CA PRO A 181 6.20 4.07 -4.46
C PRO A 181 4.90 3.33 -4.15
N GLU A 182 4.17 2.85 -5.18
CA GLU A 182 2.93 2.09 -5.01
C GLU A 182 3.15 0.73 -4.36
N ILE A 183 4.10 -0.06 -4.85
CA ILE A 183 4.43 -1.37 -4.28
C ILE A 183 4.90 -1.22 -2.84
N THR A 184 5.70 -0.18 -2.55
CA THR A 184 6.11 0.14 -1.18
C THR A 184 4.90 0.44 -0.31
N ALA A 185 3.92 1.21 -0.80
CA ALA A 185 2.69 1.50 -0.08
C ALA A 185 1.85 0.24 0.16
N ILE A 186 1.74 -0.66 -0.84
CA ILE A 186 1.04 -1.96 -0.71
C ILE A 186 1.75 -2.84 0.32
N CYS A 187 3.08 -2.94 0.29
CA CYS A 187 3.86 -3.70 1.26
C CYS A 187 3.72 -3.13 2.68
N LEU A 188 3.68 -1.80 2.84
CA LEU A 188 3.42 -1.14 4.13
C LEU A 188 2.00 -1.41 4.64
N ALA A 189 0.99 -1.40 3.76
CA ALA A 189 -0.37 -1.78 4.12
C ALA A 189 -0.48 -3.27 4.48
N GLY A 190 0.26 -4.14 3.77
CA GLY A 190 0.42 -5.54 4.14
C GLY A 190 1.10 -5.73 5.49
N ALA A 191 2.16 -4.96 5.77
CA ALA A 191 2.80 -4.93 7.09
C ALA A 191 1.81 -4.50 8.18
N ALA A 192 0.93 -3.54 7.91
CA ALA A 192 -0.15 -3.15 8.81
C ALA A 192 -1.12 -4.32 9.05
N GLY A 193 -1.50 -5.07 8.01
CA GLY A 193 -2.31 -6.28 8.13
C GLY A 193 -1.62 -7.36 8.99
N LEU A 194 -0.34 -7.63 8.75
CA LEU A 194 0.46 -8.56 9.57
C LEU A 194 0.62 -8.08 11.02
N THR A 195 0.63 -6.76 11.26
CA THR A 195 0.63 -6.18 12.61
C THR A 195 -0.68 -6.48 13.34
N ILE A 196 -1.84 -6.37 12.68
CA ILE A 196 -3.13 -6.82 13.23
C ILE A 196 -3.10 -8.32 13.54
N ALA A 197 -2.61 -9.13 12.59
CA ALA A 197 -2.49 -10.57 12.76
C ALA A 197 -1.62 -10.93 13.98
N ARG A 198 -0.53 -10.22 14.21
CA ARG A 198 0.33 -10.36 15.39
C ARG A 198 -0.45 -10.14 16.70
N GLY A 199 -1.34 -9.15 16.74
CA GLY A 199 -2.20 -8.89 17.90
C GLY A 199 -3.21 -10.02 18.19
N LEU A 200 -3.65 -10.73 17.12
CA LEU A 200 -4.58 -11.85 17.23
C LEU A 200 -3.89 -13.16 17.63
N VAL A 201 -2.74 -13.48 17.00
CA VAL A 201 -2.07 -14.77 17.11
C VAL A 201 -1.09 -14.80 18.27
N ALA A 202 -0.37 -13.69 18.53
CA ALA A 202 0.68 -13.60 19.53
C ALA A 202 0.49 -12.38 20.47
N PRO A 203 -0.50 -12.40 21.38
CA PRO A 203 -0.87 -11.25 22.21
C PRO A 203 0.15 -10.91 23.31
N ARG A 204 1.27 -11.65 23.43
CA ARG A 204 2.41 -11.37 24.32
C ARG A 204 2.00 -11.15 25.79
N GLY A 205 1.14 -12.03 26.32
CA GLY A 205 0.67 -11.97 27.72
C GLY A 205 -0.47 -10.95 27.96
N LEU A 206 -0.92 -10.24 26.94
CA LEU A 206 -2.08 -9.36 27.01
C LEU A 206 -3.38 -10.12 26.68
N ALA A 207 -4.51 -9.66 27.19
CA ALA A 207 -5.79 -10.12 26.69
C ALA A 207 -5.90 -9.76 25.18
N ARG A 208 -6.39 -10.70 24.35
CA ARG A 208 -6.47 -10.53 22.87
C ARG A 208 -7.09 -9.19 22.44
N ARG A 209 -8.15 -8.76 23.13
CA ARG A 209 -8.81 -7.48 22.84
C ARG A 209 -7.88 -6.28 23.07
N VAL A 210 -7.04 -6.32 24.10
CA VAL A 210 -6.08 -5.27 24.42
C VAL A 210 -4.94 -5.26 23.42
N ALA A 211 -4.40 -6.45 23.11
CA ALA A 211 -3.36 -6.60 22.09
C ALA A 211 -3.85 -6.11 20.73
N LEU A 212 -5.05 -6.52 20.29
CA LEU A 212 -5.64 -6.10 19.03
C LEU A 212 -5.85 -4.58 18.96
N ARG A 213 -6.32 -3.96 20.05
CA ARG A 213 -6.46 -2.50 20.10
C ARG A 213 -5.11 -1.79 19.96
N LYS A 214 -4.08 -2.27 20.64
CA LYS A 214 -2.71 -1.71 20.59
C LYS A 214 -2.12 -1.83 19.18
N GLU A 215 -2.12 -3.03 18.62
CA GLU A 215 -1.59 -3.31 17.28
C GLU A 215 -2.44 -2.62 16.19
N GLY A 216 -3.76 -2.53 16.37
CA GLY A 216 -4.67 -1.83 15.46
C GLY A 216 -4.34 -0.34 15.33
N VAL A 217 -3.98 0.34 16.43
CA VAL A 217 -3.54 1.75 16.37
C VAL A 217 -2.25 1.90 15.55
N VAL A 218 -1.30 0.97 15.73
CA VAL A 218 -0.06 0.94 14.94
C VAL A 218 -0.38 0.72 13.47
N ALA A 219 -1.21 -0.27 13.17
CA ALA A 219 -1.60 -0.65 11.82
C ALA A 219 -2.32 0.50 11.08
N VAL A 220 -3.29 1.16 11.72
CA VAL A 220 -3.97 2.32 11.15
C VAL A 220 -2.99 3.46 10.84
N LYS A 221 -2.05 3.74 11.74
CA LYS A 221 -1.02 4.76 11.48
C LYS A 221 -0.13 4.40 10.29
N LEU A 222 0.25 3.12 10.14
CA LEU A 222 1.00 2.65 8.96
C LEU A 222 0.21 2.91 7.67
N VAL A 223 -1.07 2.52 7.62
CA VAL A 223 -1.92 2.75 6.45
C VAL A 223 -2.09 4.23 6.14
N LEU A 224 -2.33 5.07 7.15
CA LEU A 224 -2.44 6.52 6.94
C LEU A 224 -1.14 7.12 6.36
N GLY A 225 0.03 6.59 6.75
CA GLY A 225 1.29 7.01 6.18
C GLY A 225 1.46 6.64 4.70
N THR A 226 0.83 5.55 4.22
CA THR A 226 0.92 5.15 2.81
C THR A 226 0.22 6.14 1.86
N ILE A 227 -0.70 6.96 2.36
CA ILE A 227 -1.40 7.97 1.55
C ILE A 227 -0.40 8.88 0.83
N VAL A 228 0.69 9.28 1.50
CA VAL A 228 1.73 10.14 0.91
C VAL A 228 2.38 9.45 -0.30
N LEU A 229 2.64 8.15 -0.20
CA LEU A 229 3.25 7.37 -1.29
C LEU A 229 2.28 7.19 -2.46
N PHE A 230 0.98 6.93 -2.18
CA PHE A 230 -0.03 6.85 -3.24
C PHE A 230 -0.26 8.19 -3.94
N VAL A 231 -0.25 9.30 -3.21
CA VAL A 231 -0.35 10.64 -3.82
C VAL A 231 0.86 10.90 -4.71
N LEU A 232 2.07 10.58 -4.25
CA LEU A 232 3.29 10.72 -5.06
C LEU A 232 3.22 9.86 -6.33
N ALA A 233 2.87 8.57 -6.17
CA ALA A 233 2.74 7.64 -7.29
C ALA A 233 1.69 8.09 -8.30
N GLY A 234 0.51 8.52 -7.85
CA GLY A 234 -0.56 9.02 -8.71
C GLY A 234 -0.18 10.29 -9.49
N LEU A 235 0.59 11.20 -8.88
CA LEU A 235 1.12 12.37 -9.57
C LEU A 235 2.11 11.96 -10.68
N ILE A 236 2.98 10.99 -10.40
CA ILE A 236 3.95 10.48 -11.38
C ILE A 236 3.23 9.71 -12.49
N GLU A 237 2.26 8.90 -12.14
CA GLU A 237 1.49 8.13 -13.12
C GLU A 237 0.67 9.03 -14.06
N GLY A 238 -0.01 10.02 -13.52
CA GLY A 238 -0.78 11.00 -14.32
C GLY A 238 0.08 11.94 -15.17
N THR A 239 1.42 11.91 -15.03
CA THR A 239 2.35 12.78 -15.74
C THR A 239 3.41 11.98 -16.51
N ILE A 240 4.54 11.70 -15.87
CA ILE A 240 5.74 11.13 -16.51
C ILE A 240 5.52 9.72 -17.05
N SER A 241 4.75 8.89 -16.34
CA SER A 241 4.53 7.51 -16.74
C SER A 241 3.76 7.38 -18.06
N GLN A 242 2.86 8.33 -18.35
CA GLN A 242 2.04 8.35 -19.56
C GLN A 242 2.78 8.88 -20.81
N ILE A 243 3.93 9.50 -20.62
CA ILE A 243 4.72 9.99 -21.77
C ILE A 243 5.63 8.86 -22.26
N HIS A 244 5.36 8.34 -23.47
CA HIS A 244 6.10 7.22 -24.05
C HIS A 244 7.19 7.68 -25.04
N PRO A 245 8.22 6.83 -25.31
CA PRO A 245 9.17 7.10 -26.37
C PRO A 245 8.46 7.32 -27.74
N PRO A 246 8.95 8.19 -28.63
CA PRO A 246 10.23 8.90 -28.54
C PRO A 246 10.21 10.22 -27.75
N ARG A 247 9.03 10.70 -27.29
CA ARG A 247 8.91 11.97 -26.55
C ARG A 247 9.74 11.98 -25.27
N LEU A 248 9.69 10.89 -24.49
CA LEU A 248 10.47 10.72 -23.27
C LEU A 248 11.27 9.42 -23.35
N PRO A 249 12.60 9.48 -23.47
CA PRO A 249 13.42 8.28 -23.68
C PRO A 249 13.44 7.38 -22.44
N VAL A 250 13.60 6.07 -22.66
CA VAL A 250 13.64 5.03 -21.63
C VAL A 250 14.66 5.34 -20.52
N TRP A 251 15.87 5.77 -20.90
CA TRP A 251 16.94 6.08 -19.92
C TRP A 251 16.54 7.23 -18.99
N PHE A 252 15.82 8.24 -19.49
CA PHE A 252 15.33 9.35 -18.68
C PHE A 252 14.32 8.86 -17.62
N LYS A 253 13.34 8.01 -18.03
CA LYS A 253 12.32 7.47 -17.12
C LYS A 253 12.97 6.61 -16.04
N ILE A 254 13.95 5.78 -16.40
CA ILE A 254 14.70 4.96 -15.42
C ILE A 254 15.51 5.85 -14.49
N GLY A 255 16.23 6.86 -15.00
CA GLY A 255 16.98 7.80 -14.17
C GLY A 255 16.08 8.59 -13.21
N PHE A 256 14.92 9.04 -13.71
CA PHE A 256 13.90 9.69 -12.88
C PHE A 256 13.38 8.75 -11.78
N ALA A 257 13.07 7.50 -12.12
CA ALA A 257 12.64 6.49 -11.16
C ALA A 257 13.69 6.30 -10.06
N LEU A 258 14.97 6.12 -10.41
CA LEU A 258 16.04 5.94 -9.43
C LEU A 258 16.15 7.12 -8.45
N ILE A 259 15.94 8.36 -8.92
CA ILE A 259 15.97 9.56 -8.07
C ILE A 259 14.77 9.57 -7.12
N VAL A 260 13.56 9.33 -7.64
CA VAL A 260 12.33 9.31 -6.83
C VAL A 260 12.37 8.18 -5.81
N ASP A 261 12.72 6.99 -6.25
CA ASP A 261 12.76 5.80 -5.39
C ASP A 261 13.85 5.92 -4.33
N GLY A 262 15.02 6.45 -4.72
CA GLY A 262 16.09 6.80 -3.79
C GLY A 262 15.60 7.81 -2.73
N GLY A 263 14.84 8.82 -3.15
CA GLY A 263 14.23 9.81 -2.26
C GLY A 263 13.20 9.18 -1.31
N VAL A 264 12.34 8.29 -1.80
CA VAL A 264 11.35 7.55 -1.00
C VAL A 264 12.05 6.70 0.07
N TYR A 265 13.06 5.91 -0.32
CA TYR A 265 13.79 5.09 0.64
C TYR A 265 14.63 5.93 1.61
N ALA A 266 15.27 7.01 1.16
CA ALA A 266 15.97 7.95 2.04
C ALA A 266 15.00 8.57 3.07
N TYR A 267 13.79 8.93 2.65
CA TYR A 267 12.75 9.41 3.55
C TYR A 267 12.33 8.34 4.57
N LEU A 268 12.02 7.12 4.15
CA LEU A 268 11.61 6.04 5.06
C LEU A 268 12.74 5.66 6.04
N LEU A 269 14.01 5.69 5.59
CA LEU A 269 15.17 5.40 6.40
C LEU A 269 15.67 6.60 7.23
N SER A 270 15.09 7.79 7.05
CA SER A 270 15.54 9.01 7.73
C SER A 270 15.53 8.89 9.26
N ALA A 271 14.59 8.12 9.83
CA ALA A 271 14.56 7.86 11.27
C ALA A 271 15.76 7.06 11.76
N PHE A 272 16.25 6.12 10.96
CA PHE A 272 17.46 5.35 11.25
C PHE A 272 18.69 6.26 11.21
N ILE A 273 18.82 7.07 10.16
CA ILE A 273 19.93 8.02 10.00
C ILE A 273 19.98 9.00 11.19
N ARG A 274 18.82 9.57 11.59
CA ARG A 274 18.73 10.47 12.74
C ARG A 274 19.19 9.84 14.05
N ARG A 275 18.88 8.57 14.29
CA ARG A 275 19.32 7.85 15.51
C ARG A 275 20.85 7.68 15.57
N PHE A 276 21.51 7.51 14.42
CA PHE A 276 22.95 7.38 14.35
C PHE A 276 23.68 8.72 14.52
N THR A 277 23.13 9.78 13.95
CA THR A 277 23.72 11.14 14.07
C THR A 277 23.59 11.71 15.48
N GLN A 278 22.51 11.39 16.20
CA GLN A 278 22.27 11.84 17.58
C GLN A 278 23.08 11.04 18.63
N LYS A 279 23.61 9.85 18.31
CA LYS A 279 24.42 9.01 19.20
C LYS A 279 25.93 9.25 19.11
N ARG A 280 26.43 10.22 18.37
CA ARG A 280 27.83 10.62 18.45
C ARG A 280 27.98 11.62 19.60
N PRO A 281 28.51 11.20 20.79
CA PRO A 281 28.98 12.16 21.78
C PRO A 281 30.18 12.91 21.19
N ALA A 282 30.25 14.20 21.48
CA ALA A 282 31.42 15.05 21.17
C ALA A 282 32.64 14.56 21.95
#